data_8ed9b24940176f9df57ad19ba5ede9df
#
_entry.id   8ed9b24940176f9df57ad19ba5ede9df
#
_cell.length_a   1.000
_cell.length_b   1.000
_cell.length_c   1.000
_cell.angle_alpha   90.00
_cell.angle_beta   90.00
_cell.angle_gamma   90.00
#
_symmetry.space_group_name_H-M   'P 1'
#
loop_
_entity.id
_entity.type
_entity.pdbx_description
1 polymer ?
#
loop_
_entity_poly.entity_id
_entity_poly.type
_entity_poly.pdbx_seq_one_letter_code
_entity_poly.pdbx_strand_id
1 'polypeptide(L)'
;MVYQNQILNIEKILKNVLDLDKLKFCFECGICTASCPVAELIPEHYNPRILLHNLPSGTVDILKSAELWLCAWCNRCQNHCPQKINLPETFQTLRKFAVEHGYFEGFYKALEIIREKIPLPASSCYVCFHPERAIGDKQLVTKAIKEVILDYEDNKQEPKSVFEILRKKVAIIGSGPSGLSAAQDLVKKGYCVTVFEEDSFCGGMLRNCIPEYRLSKKIVDCEIKHIEDLGVKIKKNLAIGENLTIGQLFQDYDAVFVATGAHEEKMLGVKGEELNGVFYALDFLEKSNLKKIKVPGSVLVVGGGDVAIDCARTALRVGAKEATVLYRRSKDEMPANIWEVTEALEEGVKFEFLVSPTRIIGENGGVVGVECVQNELREADDSDRRHPVAIQDSEFELSADFVVIAVGQFPSIGFLPKTVDVTKDHRVAVNPFTLETTTACVFAGGDVASGPATLMEAVLAGKQAAVTIDYYLQSLGLDLAKISVKELESGDCGK
;
A
#
# COMPACT_ATOMS: atom_id res chain seq x y z
N MET A 1 -44.39 0.72 -1.21
CA MET A 1 -44.04 1.72 -2.22
C MET A 1 -42.62 2.28 -2.07
N VAL A 2 -42.18 2.69 -0.88
CA VAL A 2 -40.80 3.22 -0.66
C VAL A 2 -39.73 2.15 -0.95
N TYR A 3 -39.90 0.93 -0.47
CA TYR A 3 -38.99 -0.19 -0.69
C TYR A 3 -38.87 -0.61 -2.16
N GLN A 4 -39.99 -0.64 -2.89
CA GLN A 4 -39.98 -0.95 -4.33
C GLN A 4 -39.30 0.14 -5.17
N ASN A 5 -39.45 1.41 -4.80
CA ASN A 5 -38.74 2.50 -5.49
C ASN A 5 -37.24 2.50 -5.22
N GLN A 6 -36.78 2.05 -4.06
CA GLN A 6 -35.34 1.90 -3.74
C GLN A 6 -34.71 0.74 -4.51
N ILE A 7 -35.38 -0.41 -4.60
CA ILE A 7 -34.90 -1.56 -5.39
C ILE A 7 -34.79 -1.20 -6.87
N LEU A 8 -35.82 -0.54 -7.44
CA LEU A 8 -35.84 -0.07 -8.82
C LEU A 8 -34.71 0.93 -9.12
N ASN A 9 -34.32 1.74 -8.16
CA ASN A 9 -33.23 2.69 -8.31
C ASN A 9 -31.85 2.00 -8.27
N ILE A 10 -31.65 1.02 -7.41
CA ILE A 10 -30.41 0.21 -7.35
C ILE A 10 -30.23 -0.59 -8.63
N GLU A 11 -31.27 -1.27 -9.12
CA GLU A 11 -31.22 -1.98 -10.40
C GLU A 11 -30.88 -1.05 -11.58
N LYS A 12 -31.40 0.18 -11.57
CA LYS A 12 -31.11 1.16 -12.61
C LYS A 12 -29.66 1.64 -12.56
N ILE A 13 -29.11 1.81 -11.37
CA ILE A 13 -27.69 2.16 -11.17
C ILE A 13 -26.80 1.00 -11.61
N LEU A 14 -27.12 -0.22 -11.21
CA LEU A 14 -26.38 -1.41 -11.60
C LEU A 14 -26.40 -1.62 -13.11
N LYS A 15 -27.52 -1.38 -13.79
CA LYS A 15 -27.61 -1.44 -15.26
C LYS A 15 -26.77 -0.40 -15.98
N ASN A 16 -26.50 0.75 -15.35
CA ASN A 16 -25.69 1.80 -15.95
C ASN A 16 -24.18 1.61 -15.73
N VAL A 17 -23.79 0.92 -14.65
CA VAL A 17 -22.39 0.74 -14.22
C VAL A 17 -21.88 -0.67 -14.51
N LEU A 18 -22.75 -1.65 -14.37
CA LEU A 18 -22.47 -3.03 -14.72
C LEU A 18 -23.10 -3.33 -16.08
N ASP A 19 -22.29 -3.82 -16.97
CA ASP A 19 -22.78 -4.64 -18.06
C ASP A 19 -23.33 -5.93 -17.43
N LEU A 20 -24.63 -5.88 -17.03
CA LEU A 20 -25.30 -7.03 -16.40
C LEU A 20 -25.28 -8.26 -17.29
N ASP A 21 -25.11 -8.06 -18.62
CA ASP A 21 -24.94 -9.18 -19.54
C ASP A 21 -23.56 -9.82 -19.36
N LYS A 22 -22.51 -9.06 -19.03
CA LYS A 22 -21.20 -9.65 -18.67
C LYS A 22 -21.24 -10.45 -17.37
N LEU A 23 -22.08 -10.07 -16.41
CA LEU A 23 -22.25 -10.88 -15.18
C LEU A 23 -22.78 -12.29 -15.44
N LYS A 24 -23.65 -12.44 -16.43
CA LYS A 24 -24.15 -13.74 -16.88
C LYS A 24 -23.04 -14.65 -17.41
N PHE A 25 -21.92 -14.09 -17.84
CA PHE A 25 -20.74 -14.81 -18.29
C PHE A 25 -19.69 -15.01 -17.21
N CYS A 26 -20.01 -14.71 -15.94
CA CYS A 26 -19.14 -15.07 -14.83
C CYS A 26 -19.04 -16.59 -14.76
N PHE A 27 -17.83 -17.13 -14.97
CA PHE A 27 -17.57 -18.57 -14.91
C PHE A 27 -17.49 -19.11 -13.48
N GLU A 28 -17.73 -18.29 -12.47
CA GLU A 28 -17.58 -18.64 -11.05
C GLU A 28 -16.22 -19.29 -10.70
N CYS A 29 -15.21 -19.01 -11.51
CA CYS A 29 -13.89 -19.64 -11.43
C CYS A 29 -13.14 -19.37 -10.10
N GLY A 30 -13.60 -18.40 -9.29
CA GLY A 30 -13.01 -18.10 -7.99
C GLY A 30 -11.73 -17.27 -8.04
N ILE A 31 -11.19 -16.92 -9.21
CA ILE A 31 -9.94 -16.15 -9.35
C ILE A 31 -10.02 -14.80 -8.62
N CYS A 32 -11.17 -14.13 -8.67
CA CYS A 32 -11.36 -12.85 -7.96
C CYS A 32 -11.23 -13.00 -6.44
N THR A 33 -11.64 -14.13 -5.86
CA THR A 33 -11.45 -14.42 -4.43
C THR A 33 -10.03 -14.86 -4.15
N ALA A 34 -9.49 -15.78 -4.96
CA ALA A 34 -8.13 -16.30 -4.78
C ALA A 34 -7.04 -15.24 -4.93
N SER A 35 -7.27 -14.20 -5.76
CA SER A 35 -6.34 -13.09 -5.94
C SER A 35 -6.57 -11.91 -5.00
N CYS A 36 -7.59 -11.97 -4.15
CA CYS A 36 -7.97 -10.86 -3.29
C CYS A 36 -7.21 -10.88 -1.96
N PRO A 37 -6.35 -9.89 -1.67
CA PRO A 37 -5.60 -9.86 -0.41
C PRO A 37 -6.51 -9.67 0.81
N VAL A 38 -7.67 -9.03 0.66
CA VAL A 38 -8.63 -8.92 1.76
C VAL A 38 -9.34 -10.23 2.04
N ALA A 39 -9.74 -10.97 1.00
CA ALA A 39 -10.35 -12.30 1.17
C ALA A 39 -9.37 -13.30 1.77
N GLU A 40 -8.07 -13.14 1.54
CA GLU A 40 -7.02 -13.93 2.16
C GLU A 40 -6.86 -13.62 3.66
N LEU A 41 -6.93 -12.34 4.04
CA LEU A 41 -6.78 -11.89 5.42
C LEU A 41 -7.99 -12.20 6.31
N ILE A 42 -9.19 -12.08 5.77
CA ILE A 42 -10.47 -12.22 6.51
C ILE A 42 -11.48 -13.05 5.72
N PRO A 43 -11.16 -14.30 5.37
CA PRO A 43 -11.98 -15.15 4.50
C PRO A 43 -13.39 -15.40 5.04
N GLU A 44 -13.58 -15.37 6.34
CA GLU A 44 -14.88 -15.52 7.02
C GLU A 44 -15.79 -14.29 6.88
N HIS A 45 -15.22 -13.11 6.55
CA HIS A 45 -15.96 -11.84 6.48
C HIS A 45 -16.04 -11.26 5.07
N TYR A 46 -15.18 -11.68 4.15
CA TYR A 46 -15.13 -11.07 2.83
C TYR A 46 -14.85 -12.06 1.71
N ASN A 47 -15.75 -12.09 0.73
CA ASN A 47 -15.59 -12.88 -0.49
C ASN A 47 -16.16 -12.11 -1.69
N PRO A 48 -15.31 -11.55 -2.57
CA PRO A 48 -15.76 -10.73 -3.69
C PRO A 48 -16.64 -11.48 -4.68
N ARG A 49 -16.48 -12.80 -4.82
CA ARG A 49 -17.34 -13.63 -5.68
C ARG A 49 -18.76 -13.75 -5.11
N ILE A 50 -18.88 -13.99 -3.81
CA ILE A 50 -20.20 -14.09 -3.14
C ILE A 50 -20.91 -12.74 -3.21
N LEU A 51 -20.18 -11.64 -2.96
CA LEU A 51 -20.74 -10.30 -3.06
C LEU A 51 -21.25 -10.03 -4.49
N LEU A 52 -20.47 -10.41 -5.51
CA LEU A 52 -20.88 -10.30 -6.92
C LEU A 52 -22.16 -11.08 -7.22
N HIS A 53 -22.29 -12.31 -6.70
CA HIS A 53 -23.49 -13.13 -6.86
C HIS A 53 -24.75 -12.53 -6.24
N ASN A 54 -24.60 -11.81 -5.15
CA ASN A 54 -25.70 -11.17 -4.44
C ASN A 54 -26.16 -9.84 -5.10
N LEU A 55 -25.37 -9.28 -6.00
CA LEU A 55 -25.72 -8.02 -6.70
C LEU A 55 -27.01 -8.09 -7.52
N PRO A 56 -27.27 -9.14 -8.32
CA PRO A 56 -28.50 -9.26 -9.11
C PRO A 56 -29.77 -9.35 -8.28
N SER A 57 -29.69 -9.76 -7.01
CA SER A 57 -30.85 -9.82 -6.11
C SER A 57 -31.36 -8.44 -5.69
N GLY A 58 -30.60 -7.37 -5.98
CA GLY A 58 -31.04 -5.97 -5.88
C GLY A 58 -31.47 -5.51 -4.49
N THR A 59 -31.01 -6.17 -3.42
CA THR A 59 -31.50 -5.89 -2.07
C THR A 59 -30.78 -4.72 -1.44
N VAL A 60 -31.52 -3.86 -0.73
CA VAL A 60 -30.99 -2.76 0.13
C VAL A 60 -29.99 -3.32 1.16
N ASP A 61 -30.07 -4.61 1.46
CA ASP A 61 -29.21 -5.31 2.42
C ASP A 61 -27.73 -5.24 2.02
N ILE A 62 -27.41 -5.24 0.70
CA ILE A 62 -26.03 -5.08 0.22
C ILE A 62 -25.46 -3.70 0.61
N LEU A 63 -26.26 -2.64 0.56
CA LEU A 63 -25.83 -1.30 0.95
C LEU A 63 -25.54 -1.17 2.45
N LYS A 64 -26.17 -2.05 3.24
CA LYS A 64 -26.01 -2.14 4.70
C LYS A 64 -25.02 -3.21 5.13
N SER A 65 -24.45 -3.94 4.18
CA SER A 65 -23.51 -5.02 4.48
C SER A 65 -22.10 -4.50 4.72
N ALA A 66 -21.37 -5.13 5.64
CA ALA A 66 -19.97 -4.83 5.87
C ALA A 66 -19.10 -5.19 4.66
N GLU A 67 -19.46 -6.28 3.97
CA GLU A 67 -18.72 -6.83 2.85
C GLU A 67 -18.53 -5.80 1.72
N LEU A 68 -19.53 -4.95 1.48
CA LEU A 68 -19.41 -3.87 0.50
C LEU A 68 -18.24 -2.94 0.80
N TRP A 69 -17.95 -2.72 2.09
CA TRP A 69 -16.93 -1.78 2.55
C TRP A 69 -15.55 -2.41 2.77
N LEU A 70 -15.46 -3.74 2.81
CA LEU A 70 -14.20 -4.45 3.04
C LEU A 70 -13.30 -4.52 1.80
N CYS A 71 -13.77 -4.21 0.60
CA CYS A 71 -12.95 -4.16 -0.61
C CYS A 71 -11.88 -3.06 -0.52
N ALA A 72 -10.60 -3.39 -0.56
CA ALA A 72 -9.48 -2.44 -0.55
C ALA A 72 -9.15 -1.83 -1.94
N TRP A 73 -9.96 -2.10 -2.94
CA TRP A 73 -9.87 -1.55 -4.28
C TRP A 73 -8.51 -1.65 -4.98
N CYS A 74 -7.79 -2.73 -4.72
CA CYS A 74 -6.48 -2.99 -5.31
C CYS A 74 -6.51 -3.45 -6.78
N ASN A 75 -7.70 -3.58 -7.39
CA ASN A 75 -7.95 -3.99 -8.77
C ASN A 75 -7.45 -5.39 -9.16
N ARG A 76 -6.87 -6.18 -8.26
CA ARG A 76 -6.38 -7.53 -8.58
C ARG A 76 -7.47 -8.44 -9.15
N CYS A 77 -8.68 -8.41 -8.57
CA CYS A 77 -9.81 -9.20 -9.06
C CYS A 77 -10.21 -8.86 -10.50
N GLN A 78 -10.12 -7.58 -10.88
CA GLN A 78 -10.38 -7.13 -12.25
C GLN A 78 -9.25 -7.53 -13.21
N ASN A 79 -8.00 -7.32 -12.81
CA ASN A 79 -6.83 -7.60 -13.65
C ASN A 79 -6.70 -9.09 -13.99
N HIS A 80 -7.08 -9.97 -13.05
CA HIS A 80 -7.03 -11.43 -13.23
C HIS A 80 -8.34 -12.03 -13.75
N CYS A 81 -9.42 -11.24 -13.87
CA CYS A 81 -10.70 -11.76 -14.33
C CYS A 81 -10.66 -12.10 -15.83
N PRO A 82 -10.90 -13.36 -16.25
CA PRO A 82 -10.91 -13.74 -17.66
C PRO A 82 -12.04 -13.05 -18.44
N GLN A 83 -13.10 -12.64 -17.74
CA GLN A 83 -14.26 -11.94 -18.32
C GLN A 83 -14.16 -10.41 -18.20
N LYS A 84 -13.04 -9.88 -17.66
CA LYS A 84 -12.83 -8.44 -17.48
C LYS A 84 -13.96 -7.74 -16.69
N ILE A 85 -14.54 -8.43 -15.70
CA ILE A 85 -15.58 -7.86 -14.84
C ILE A 85 -14.93 -6.83 -13.89
N ASN A 86 -15.44 -5.60 -13.90
CA ASN A 86 -14.93 -4.52 -13.06
C ASN A 86 -15.63 -4.47 -11.70
N LEU A 87 -15.24 -5.39 -10.80
CA LEU A 87 -15.79 -5.46 -9.44
C LEU A 87 -15.48 -4.21 -8.59
N PRO A 88 -14.25 -3.70 -8.58
CA PRO A 88 -13.94 -2.53 -7.76
C PRO A 88 -14.81 -1.31 -8.06
N GLU A 89 -15.02 -0.99 -9.33
CA GLU A 89 -15.88 0.12 -9.76
C GLU A 89 -17.35 -0.09 -9.35
N THR A 90 -17.82 -1.32 -9.48
CA THR A 90 -19.15 -1.70 -9.03
C THR A 90 -19.34 -1.41 -7.55
N PHE A 91 -18.41 -1.85 -6.71
CA PHE A 91 -18.49 -1.65 -5.27
C PHE A 91 -18.41 -0.16 -4.90
N GLN A 92 -17.62 0.61 -5.62
CA GLN A 92 -17.57 2.06 -5.40
C GLN A 92 -18.88 2.76 -5.70
N THR A 93 -19.49 2.43 -6.80
CA THR A 93 -20.80 3.02 -7.15
C THR A 93 -21.85 2.69 -6.11
N LEU A 94 -21.85 1.47 -5.59
CA LEU A 94 -22.75 1.08 -4.52
C LEU A 94 -22.45 1.82 -3.20
N ARG A 95 -21.18 2.03 -2.86
CA ARG A 95 -20.79 2.85 -1.70
C ARG A 95 -21.23 4.29 -1.84
N LYS A 96 -21.01 4.87 -3.03
CA LYS A 96 -21.52 6.20 -3.35
C LYS A 96 -23.00 6.30 -3.07
N PHE A 97 -23.78 5.38 -3.60
CA PHE A 97 -25.22 5.34 -3.38
C PHE A 97 -25.57 5.17 -1.90
N ALA A 98 -24.85 4.32 -1.18
CA ALA A 98 -25.04 4.13 0.25
C ALA A 98 -24.83 5.43 1.04
N VAL A 99 -23.75 6.17 0.75
CA VAL A 99 -23.44 7.46 1.41
C VAL A 99 -24.50 8.51 1.08
N GLU A 100 -24.88 8.68 -0.18
CA GLU A 100 -25.88 9.64 -0.62
C GLU A 100 -27.26 9.41 0.02
N HIS A 101 -27.53 8.17 0.45
CA HIS A 101 -28.82 7.78 1.04
C HIS A 101 -28.74 7.47 2.55
N GLY A 102 -27.57 7.74 3.18
CA GLY A 102 -27.40 7.62 4.63
C GLY A 102 -27.28 6.17 5.16
N TYR A 103 -26.87 5.21 4.32
CA TYR A 103 -26.64 3.82 4.72
C TYR A 103 -25.22 3.63 5.25
N PHE A 104 -24.96 3.96 6.51
CA PHE A 104 -23.65 3.86 7.15
C PHE A 104 -23.46 2.60 8.00
N GLU A 105 -24.50 1.82 8.25
CA GLU A 105 -24.41 0.65 9.15
C GLU A 105 -23.36 -0.37 8.69
N GLY A 106 -23.29 -0.62 7.39
CA GLY A 106 -22.28 -1.52 6.80
C GLY A 106 -20.87 -0.98 6.97
N PHE A 107 -20.69 0.33 6.85
CA PHE A 107 -19.41 0.98 7.04
C PHE A 107 -18.90 0.84 8.49
N TYR A 108 -19.73 1.13 9.49
CA TYR A 108 -19.37 0.95 10.90
C TYR A 108 -19.00 -0.51 11.22
N LYS A 109 -19.80 -1.48 10.75
CA LYS A 109 -19.48 -2.92 10.90
C LYS A 109 -18.16 -3.30 10.24
N ALA A 110 -17.88 -2.74 9.05
CA ALA A 110 -16.62 -2.99 8.37
C ALA A 110 -15.44 -2.44 9.17
N LEU A 111 -15.56 -1.24 9.75
CA LEU A 111 -14.52 -0.66 10.62
C LEU A 111 -14.24 -1.56 11.84
N GLU A 112 -15.27 -2.12 12.48
CA GLU A 112 -15.10 -3.07 13.57
C GLU A 112 -14.34 -4.34 13.15
N ILE A 113 -14.76 -4.96 12.04
CA ILE A 113 -14.10 -6.16 11.50
C ILE A 113 -12.63 -5.86 11.17
N ILE A 114 -12.38 -4.77 10.48
CA ILE A 114 -11.03 -4.38 10.07
C ILE A 114 -10.16 -4.14 11.29
N ARG A 115 -10.66 -3.44 12.28
CA ARG A 115 -9.96 -3.14 13.51
C ARG A 115 -9.61 -4.39 14.30
N GLU A 116 -10.50 -5.38 14.33
CA GLU A 116 -10.27 -6.66 15.00
C GLU A 116 -9.27 -7.54 14.24
N LYS A 117 -9.41 -7.63 12.92
CA LYS A 117 -8.75 -8.64 12.08
C LYS A 117 -7.60 -8.11 11.22
N ILE A 118 -7.64 -6.83 10.83
CA ILE A 118 -6.62 -6.21 10.00
C ILE A 118 -5.98 -5.09 10.82
N PRO A 119 -4.81 -5.33 11.41
CA PRO A 119 -4.07 -4.27 12.09
C PRO A 119 -3.50 -3.32 11.07
N LEU A 120 -3.50 -2.08 11.41
CA LEU A 120 -3.04 -0.96 10.64
C LEU A 120 -3.90 -0.44 9.57
N PRO A 121 -3.68 0.81 9.47
CA PRO A 121 -4.71 1.82 9.35
C PRO A 121 -5.74 1.36 8.38
N ALA A 122 -6.62 0.54 8.88
CA ALA A 122 -7.79 0.09 8.16
C ALA A 122 -8.55 1.30 7.66
N SER A 123 -8.69 2.28 8.53
CA SER A 123 -9.16 3.61 8.19
C SER A 123 -8.26 4.27 7.15
N SER A 124 -6.94 4.13 7.20
CA SER A 124 -6.02 4.63 6.19
C SER A 124 -6.21 3.97 4.84
N CYS A 125 -6.41 2.65 4.79
CA CYS A 125 -6.76 1.96 3.54
C CYS A 125 -8.05 2.52 2.94
N TYR A 126 -9.09 2.73 3.77
CA TYR A 126 -10.35 3.27 3.29
C TYR A 126 -10.25 4.71 2.84
N VAL A 127 -9.50 5.55 3.53
CA VAL A 127 -9.30 6.95 3.15
C VAL A 127 -8.35 7.07 1.96
N CYS A 128 -7.29 6.24 1.91
CA CYS A 128 -6.29 6.30 0.84
C CYS A 128 -6.83 5.83 -0.52
N PHE A 129 -7.68 4.78 -0.52
CA PHE A 129 -8.16 4.14 -1.76
C PHE A 129 -9.62 4.44 -2.11
N HIS A 130 -10.33 5.23 -1.29
CA HIS A 130 -11.77 5.28 -1.37
C HIS A 130 -12.39 6.65 -1.59
N PRO A 131 -13.43 6.92 -1.15
CA PRO A 131 -14.73 7.30 -1.68
C PRO A 131 -14.75 8.65 -2.39
N GLU A 132 -13.64 9.39 -2.37
CA GLU A 132 -13.49 10.67 -3.09
C GLU A 132 -13.72 10.53 -4.59
N ARG A 133 -13.57 9.32 -5.09
CA ARG A 133 -13.47 9.00 -6.51
C ARG A 133 -14.80 8.70 -7.17
N ALA A 134 -15.81 8.46 -6.37
CA ALA A 134 -17.11 8.00 -6.86
C ALA A 134 -18.17 9.10 -6.98
N ILE A 135 -17.89 10.36 -6.56
CA ILE A 135 -18.92 11.38 -6.40
C ILE A 135 -18.51 12.70 -7.04
N GLY A 136 -19.40 13.28 -7.83
CA GLY A 136 -19.20 14.56 -8.51
C GLY A 136 -18.98 15.76 -7.58
N ASP A 137 -19.32 15.64 -6.28
CA ASP A 137 -18.94 16.59 -5.22
C ASP A 137 -17.96 15.92 -4.28
N LYS A 138 -16.71 15.81 -4.76
CA LYS A 138 -15.61 15.09 -4.12
C LYS A 138 -15.33 15.56 -2.67
N GLN A 139 -15.46 16.84 -2.39
CA GLN A 139 -15.09 17.41 -1.09
C GLN A 139 -16.07 17.05 0.04
N LEU A 140 -17.37 16.99 -0.23
CA LEU A 140 -18.38 16.75 0.79
C LEU A 140 -18.34 15.32 1.35
N VAL A 141 -18.14 14.34 0.48
CA VAL A 141 -18.14 12.92 0.89
C VAL A 141 -16.84 12.54 1.56
N THR A 142 -15.71 13.00 1.05
CA THR A 142 -14.41 12.83 1.71
C THR A 142 -14.45 13.40 3.11
N LYS A 143 -15.00 14.61 3.26
CA LYS A 143 -15.12 15.25 4.55
C LYS A 143 -16.03 14.42 5.48
N ALA A 144 -17.20 13.99 5.02
CA ALA A 144 -18.13 13.18 5.81
C ALA A 144 -17.52 11.84 6.26
N ILE A 145 -16.79 11.13 5.39
CA ILE A 145 -16.15 9.87 5.76
C ILE A 145 -14.99 10.09 6.71
N LYS A 146 -14.16 11.11 6.49
CA LYS A 146 -13.10 11.47 7.44
C LYS A 146 -13.67 11.83 8.81
N GLU A 147 -14.77 12.56 8.87
CA GLU A 147 -15.47 12.88 10.12
C GLU A 147 -15.99 11.63 10.80
N VAL A 148 -16.61 10.69 10.06
CA VAL A 148 -17.09 9.41 10.58
C VAL A 148 -15.96 8.55 11.13
N ILE A 149 -14.82 8.47 10.40
CA ILE A 149 -13.65 7.71 10.87
C ILE A 149 -13.08 8.33 12.14
N LEU A 150 -12.92 9.63 12.17
CA LEU A 150 -12.39 10.33 13.35
C LEU A 150 -13.35 10.22 14.55
N ASP A 151 -14.65 10.35 14.33
CA ASP A 151 -15.67 10.15 15.38
C ASP A 151 -15.65 8.71 15.92
N TYR A 152 -15.53 7.73 15.04
CA TYR A 152 -15.36 6.32 15.43
C TYR A 152 -14.07 6.11 16.24
N GLU A 153 -12.95 6.68 15.81
CA GLU A 153 -11.67 6.58 16.53
C GLU A 153 -11.68 7.30 17.88
N ASP A 154 -12.33 8.46 17.98
CA ASP A 154 -12.46 9.23 19.24
C ASP A 154 -13.38 8.56 20.26
N ASN A 155 -14.42 7.85 19.80
CA ASN A 155 -15.43 7.20 20.66
C ASN A 155 -15.12 5.72 20.96
N LYS A 156 -14.02 5.16 20.46
CA LYS A 156 -13.67 3.77 20.73
C LYS A 156 -13.27 3.53 22.18
N GLN A 157 -13.66 2.37 22.72
CA GLN A 157 -13.14 1.93 24.02
C GLN A 157 -11.68 1.49 23.88
N GLU A 158 -10.83 1.90 24.83
CA GLU A 158 -9.44 1.43 24.86
C GLU A 158 -9.38 -0.11 24.94
N PRO A 159 -8.55 -0.74 24.12
CA PRO A 159 -8.39 -2.18 24.18
C PRO A 159 -7.74 -2.56 25.52
N LYS A 160 -8.42 -3.33 26.32
CA LYS A 160 -7.81 -3.93 27.50
C LYS A 160 -6.90 -5.05 27.04
N SER A 161 -5.59 -4.91 27.25
CA SER A 161 -4.63 -6.00 27.02
C SER A 161 -4.89 -7.11 28.05
N VAL A 162 -5.50 -8.20 27.62
CA VAL A 162 -5.78 -9.41 28.44
C VAL A 162 -5.02 -10.59 27.83
N PHE A 163 -3.78 -10.36 27.38
CA PHE A 163 -2.98 -11.45 26.81
C PHE A 163 -2.05 -12.05 27.87
N GLU A 164 -1.98 -13.37 27.91
CA GLU A 164 -0.98 -14.06 28.72
C GLU A 164 0.42 -13.70 28.18
N ILE A 165 1.27 -13.12 29.03
CA ILE A 165 2.58 -12.63 28.60
C ILE A 165 3.53 -13.81 28.42
N LEU A 166 3.86 -14.12 27.19
CA LEU A 166 4.97 -15.00 26.84
C LEU A 166 6.27 -14.19 27.06
N ARG A 167 7.24 -14.75 27.77
CA ARG A 167 8.50 -14.03 28.09
C ARG A 167 9.43 -13.84 26.87
N LYS A 168 9.06 -14.33 25.69
CA LYS A 168 9.84 -14.21 24.46
C LYS A 168 9.72 -12.84 23.83
N LYS A 169 10.83 -12.34 23.29
CA LYS A 169 10.99 -10.97 22.80
C LYS A 169 11.17 -10.98 21.29
N VAL A 170 10.44 -10.12 20.59
CA VAL A 170 10.55 -9.92 19.15
C VAL A 170 10.97 -8.48 18.86
N ALA A 171 12.04 -8.32 18.09
CA ALA A 171 12.44 -7.03 17.53
C ALA A 171 11.86 -6.86 16.12
N ILE A 172 11.32 -5.69 15.83
CA ILE A 172 10.85 -5.33 14.50
C ILE A 172 11.60 -4.07 14.07
N ILE A 173 12.20 -4.10 12.88
CA ILE A 173 12.97 -2.98 12.33
C ILE A 173 12.11 -2.30 11.28
N GLY A 174 11.67 -1.09 11.58
CA GLY A 174 10.77 -0.27 10.75
C GLY A 174 9.33 -0.29 11.25
N SER A 175 8.74 0.91 11.38
CA SER A 175 7.35 1.15 11.79
C SER A 175 6.42 1.40 10.60
N GLY A 176 6.78 0.93 9.41
CA GLY A 176 5.91 0.92 8.25
C GLY A 176 4.75 -0.08 8.37
N PRO A 177 3.86 -0.15 7.36
CA PRO A 177 2.69 -1.02 7.39
C PRO A 177 2.99 -2.47 7.76
N SER A 178 4.03 -3.06 7.18
CA SER A 178 4.43 -4.44 7.45
C SER A 178 4.88 -4.64 8.91
N GLY A 179 5.75 -3.75 9.42
CA GLY A 179 6.28 -3.85 10.78
C GLY A 179 5.19 -3.67 11.84
N LEU A 180 4.34 -2.67 11.68
CA LEU A 180 3.25 -2.40 12.62
C LEU A 180 2.19 -3.52 12.59
N SER A 181 1.88 -4.08 11.42
CA SER A 181 0.98 -5.22 11.29
C SER A 181 1.49 -6.45 12.04
N ALA A 182 2.77 -6.78 11.85
CA ALA A 182 3.40 -7.87 12.60
C ALA A 182 3.42 -7.58 14.10
N ALA A 183 3.73 -6.35 14.50
CA ALA A 183 3.78 -5.95 15.91
C ALA A 183 2.44 -6.18 16.63
N GLN A 184 1.35 -5.76 16.01
CA GLN A 184 0.01 -5.93 16.56
C GLN A 184 -0.37 -7.40 16.71
N ASP A 185 -0.13 -8.24 15.70
CA ASP A 185 -0.50 -9.65 15.77
C ASP A 185 0.37 -10.42 16.78
N LEU A 186 1.65 -10.09 16.87
CA LEU A 186 2.56 -10.71 17.83
C LEU A 186 2.25 -10.30 19.27
N VAL A 187 1.93 -9.03 19.54
CA VAL A 187 1.55 -8.61 20.90
C VAL A 187 0.25 -9.27 21.34
N LYS A 188 -0.72 -9.45 20.45
CA LYS A 188 -1.97 -10.18 20.72
C LYS A 188 -1.74 -11.68 21.04
N LYS A 189 -0.64 -12.24 20.55
CA LYS A 189 -0.20 -13.61 20.89
C LYS A 189 0.62 -13.68 22.18
N GLY A 190 0.83 -12.56 22.88
CA GLY A 190 1.51 -12.48 24.17
C GLY A 190 3.03 -12.24 24.09
N TYR A 191 3.61 -11.98 22.93
CA TYR A 191 5.03 -11.69 22.78
C TYR A 191 5.38 -10.28 23.27
N CYS A 192 6.61 -10.11 23.79
CA CYS A 192 7.15 -8.79 24.13
C CYS A 192 7.73 -8.14 22.86
N VAL A 193 6.96 -7.29 22.21
CA VAL A 193 7.33 -6.69 20.92
C VAL A 193 7.95 -5.31 21.11
N THR A 194 9.09 -5.08 20.43
CA THR A 194 9.72 -3.76 20.31
C THR A 194 9.94 -3.42 18.84
N VAL A 195 9.37 -2.30 18.40
CA VAL A 195 9.58 -1.72 17.08
C VAL A 195 10.68 -0.67 17.18
N PHE A 196 11.65 -0.72 16.27
CA PHE A 196 12.72 0.25 16.12
C PHE A 196 12.46 1.09 14.87
N GLU A 197 12.41 2.40 15.04
CA GLU A 197 12.12 3.35 13.99
C GLU A 197 13.22 4.41 13.91
N GLU A 198 13.79 4.61 12.73
CA GLU A 198 14.86 5.59 12.52
C GLU A 198 14.35 7.03 12.57
N ASP A 199 13.12 7.25 12.10
CA ASP A 199 12.49 8.56 12.08
C ASP A 199 11.96 8.99 13.46
N SER A 200 11.69 10.27 13.59
CA SER A 200 11.01 10.86 14.76
C SER A 200 9.53 10.53 14.82
N PHE A 201 8.95 10.08 13.70
CA PHE A 201 7.55 9.70 13.53
C PHE A 201 7.44 8.26 13.05
N CYS A 202 6.37 7.58 13.44
CA CYS A 202 6.06 6.23 12.97
C CYS A 202 5.12 6.26 11.77
N GLY A 203 5.09 5.16 11.00
CA GLY A 203 4.16 4.95 9.91
C GLY A 203 4.83 4.75 8.54
N GLY A 204 6.15 5.01 8.43
CA GLY A 204 6.87 4.87 7.17
C GLY A 204 6.20 5.62 6.02
N MET A 205 6.00 4.98 4.87
CA MET A 205 5.38 5.59 3.68
C MET A 205 3.98 6.18 3.93
N LEU A 206 3.19 5.65 4.89
CA LEU A 206 1.87 6.21 5.25
C LEU A 206 2.01 7.65 5.75
N ARG A 207 3.10 7.94 6.45
CA ARG A 207 3.36 9.27 6.99
C ARG A 207 4.17 10.12 6.03
N ASN A 208 5.26 9.58 5.52
CA ASN A 208 6.26 10.36 4.82
C ASN A 208 5.82 10.66 3.38
N CYS A 209 5.28 9.67 2.66
CA CYS A 209 5.09 9.79 1.22
C CYS A 209 3.63 9.92 0.78
N ILE A 210 2.69 9.17 1.37
CA ILE A 210 1.28 9.32 0.98
C ILE A 210 0.83 10.75 1.29
N PRO A 211 0.28 11.51 0.32
CA PRO A 211 -0.11 12.89 0.54
C PRO A 211 -1.23 13.05 1.56
N GLU A 212 -1.23 14.15 2.32
CA GLU A 212 -2.23 14.47 3.35
C GLU A 212 -3.66 14.49 2.79
N TYR A 213 -3.85 14.89 1.53
CA TYR A 213 -5.17 14.91 0.91
C TYR A 213 -5.74 13.51 0.66
N ARG A 214 -4.86 12.49 0.52
CA ARG A 214 -5.26 11.08 0.42
C ARG A 214 -5.43 10.44 1.80
N LEU A 215 -4.49 10.67 2.70
CA LEU A 215 -4.43 10.03 4.02
C LEU A 215 -4.07 11.05 5.09
N SER A 216 -5.04 11.37 5.96
CA SER A 216 -4.83 12.25 7.10
C SER A 216 -3.84 11.63 8.10
N LYS A 217 -2.81 12.41 8.48
CA LYS A 217 -1.81 11.96 9.46
C LYS A 217 -2.39 11.75 10.85
N LYS A 218 -3.51 12.40 11.19
CA LYS A 218 -4.25 12.13 12.44
C LYS A 218 -4.75 10.69 12.49
N ILE A 219 -5.26 10.15 11.37
CA ILE A 219 -5.71 8.76 11.29
C ILE A 219 -4.54 7.81 11.53
N VAL A 220 -3.40 8.08 10.91
CA VAL A 220 -2.18 7.29 11.11
C VAL A 220 -1.73 7.33 12.59
N ASP A 221 -1.79 8.50 13.22
CA ASP A 221 -1.47 8.66 14.65
C ASP A 221 -2.41 7.85 15.55
N CYS A 222 -3.71 7.89 15.29
CA CYS A 222 -4.70 7.11 16.06
C CYS A 222 -4.44 5.61 15.99
N GLU A 223 -4.12 5.10 14.80
CA GLU A 223 -3.85 3.67 14.60
C GLU A 223 -2.53 3.24 15.28
N ILE A 224 -1.48 4.05 15.17
CA ILE A 224 -0.21 3.77 15.84
C ILE A 224 -0.40 3.77 17.35
N LYS A 225 -1.11 4.76 17.89
CA LYS A 225 -1.45 4.81 19.30
C LYS A 225 -2.22 3.56 19.76
N HIS A 226 -3.19 3.11 18.97
CA HIS A 226 -3.90 1.87 19.27
C HIS A 226 -2.95 0.67 19.40
N ILE A 227 -1.94 0.56 18.54
CA ILE A 227 -0.93 -0.51 18.60
C ILE A 227 -0.05 -0.37 19.85
N GLU A 228 0.35 0.86 20.21
CA GLU A 228 1.08 1.12 21.45
C GLU A 228 0.24 0.75 22.69
N ASP A 229 -1.05 1.08 22.69
CA ASP A 229 -1.98 0.77 23.80
C ASP A 229 -2.20 -0.74 23.99
N LEU A 230 -2.00 -1.56 22.95
CA LEU A 230 -1.95 -3.03 23.05
C LEU A 230 -0.69 -3.55 23.78
N GLY A 231 0.33 -2.71 24.00
CA GLY A 231 1.56 -3.06 24.70
C GLY A 231 2.81 -3.15 23.83
N VAL A 232 2.73 -2.76 22.56
CA VAL A 232 3.92 -2.66 21.68
C VAL A 232 4.78 -1.49 22.13
N LYS A 233 6.08 -1.72 22.26
CA LYS A 233 7.06 -0.66 22.56
C LYS A 233 7.63 -0.13 21.26
N ILE A 234 7.55 1.19 21.02
CA ILE A 234 8.14 1.82 19.84
C ILE A 234 9.30 2.71 20.28
N LYS A 235 10.49 2.48 19.71
CA LYS A 235 11.70 3.27 19.91
C LYS A 235 12.02 4.06 18.66
N LYS A 236 11.74 5.36 18.70
CA LYS A 236 11.99 6.30 17.60
C LYS A 236 13.39 6.90 17.63
N ASN A 237 13.80 7.53 16.52
CA ASN A 237 15.13 8.12 16.33
C ASN A 237 16.27 7.10 16.57
N LEU A 238 16.05 5.86 16.11
CA LEU A 238 16.98 4.77 16.36
C LEU A 238 17.19 3.94 15.09
N ALA A 239 18.19 4.30 14.30
CA ALA A 239 18.60 3.60 13.08
C ALA A 239 19.41 2.34 13.44
N ILE A 240 18.97 1.19 12.93
CA ILE A 240 19.75 -0.06 13.06
C ILE A 240 20.90 -0.02 12.05
N GLY A 241 22.10 -0.30 12.54
CA GLY A 241 23.36 -0.16 11.81
C GLY A 241 24.17 1.06 12.23
N GLU A 242 23.52 2.09 12.75
CA GLU A 242 24.17 3.31 13.27
C GLU A 242 24.14 3.37 14.79
N ASN A 243 22.95 3.49 15.38
CA ASN A 243 22.78 3.65 16.83
C ASN A 243 22.81 2.31 17.57
N LEU A 244 22.34 1.26 16.91
CA LEU A 244 22.24 -0.09 17.44
C LEU A 244 22.57 -1.09 16.33
N THR A 245 23.46 -2.02 16.59
CA THR A 245 23.80 -3.04 15.60
C THR A 245 22.78 -4.18 15.59
N ILE A 246 22.59 -4.82 14.44
CA ILE A 246 21.73 -6.01 14.36
C ILE A 246 22.23 -7.16 15.25
N GLY A 247 23.55 -7.26 15.45
CA GLY A 247 24.15 -8.22 16.36
C GLY A 247 23.73 -8.05 17.83
N GLN A 248 23.48 -6.80 18.28
CA GLN A 248 22.92 -6.54 19.61
C GLN A 248 21.45 -6.98 19.69
N LEU A 249 20.68 -6.84 18.60
CA LEU A 249 19.31 -7.37 18.55
C LEU A 249 19.28 -8.88 18.71
N PHE A 250 20.21 -9.61 18.10
CA PHE A 250 20.31 -11.07 18.26
C PHE A 250 20.65 -11.54 19.69
N GLN A 251 21.26 -10.68 20.50
CA GLN A 251 21.53 -10.98 21.90
C GLN A 251 20.31 -10.73 22.80
N ASP A 252 19.50 -9.74 22.48
CA ASP A 252 18.43 -9.24 23.33
C ASP A 252 17.04 -9.79 22.95
N TYR A 253 16.87 -10.31 21.72
CA TYR A 253 15.60 -10.74 21.16
C TYR A 253 15.67 -12.16 20.61
N ASP A 254 14.58 -12.90 20.74
CA ASP A 254 14.44 -14.29 20.29
C ASP A 254 14.18 -14.39 18.77
N ALA A 255 13.62 -13.33 18.16
CA ALA A 255 13.41 -13.20 16.72
C ALA A 255 13.50 -11.74 16.27
N VAL A 256 13.91 -11.53 15.02
CA VAL A 256 14.03 -10.21 14.39
C VAL A 256 13.24 -10.20 13.09
N PHE A 257 12.35 -9.22 12.91
CA PHE A 257 11.62 -8.98 11.68
C PHE A 257 12.11 -7.70 11.02
N VAL A 258 12.64 -7.81 9.81
CA VAL A 258 13.11 -6.69 8.98
C VAL A 258 11.96 -6.21 8.11
N ALA A 259 11.48 -4.99 8.36
CA ALA A 259 10.34 -4.37 7.71
C ALA A 259 10.64 -2.91 7.32
N THR A 260 11.88 -2.65 6.91
CA THR A 260 12.41 -1.31 6.62
C THR A 260 11.89 -0.68 5.34
N GLY A 261 11.13 -1.42 4.52
CA GLY A 261 10.59 -0.90 3.27
C GLY A 261 11.63 -0.67 2.18
N ALA A 262 11.35 0.27 1.27
CA ALA A 262 12.22 0.64 0.14
C ALA A 262 12.26 2.18 0.06
N HIS A 263 13.28 2.80 0.66
CA HIS A 263 13.40 4.24 0.82
C HIS A 263 14.53 4.86 -0.01
N GLU A 264 15.42 4.06 -0.60
CA GLU A 264 16.45 4.56 -1.50
C GLU A 264 15.90 4.78 -2.89
N GLU A 265 16.06 5.98 -3.43
CA GLU A 265 15.48 6.38 -4.71
C GLU A 265 16.44 6.08 -5.86
N LYS A 266 15.89 5.59 -6.96
CA LYS A 266 16.66 5.33 -8.18
C LYS A 266 16.97 6.64 -8.87
N MET A 267 18.25 6.83 -9.22
CA MET A 267 18.68 7.90 -10.08
C MET A 267 18.17 7.69 -11.51
N LEU A 268 17.87 8.76 -12.20
CA LEU A 268 17.51 8.73 -13.62
C LEU A 268 18.74 8.40 -14.49
N GLY A 269 19.91 8.84 -14.04
CA GLY A 269 21.21 8.60 -14.70
C GLY A 269 21.51 9.60 -15.81
N VAL A 270 20.92 10.80 -15.75
CA VAL A 270 21.13 11.86 -16.73
C VAL A 270 21.92 13.03 -16.14
N LYS A 271 22.56 13.83 -16.97
CA LYS A 271 23.27 15.05 -16.51
C LYS A 271 22.27 16.08 -16.00
N GLY A 272 22.60 16.77 -14.90
CA GLY A 272 21.82 17.85 -14.33
C GLY A 272 20.94 17.42 -13.17
N GLU A 273 20.99 16.16 -12.72
CA GLU A 273 20.23 15.70 -11.54
C GLU A 273 20.68 16.42 -10.24
N GLU A 274 21.87 16.98 -10.23
CA GLU A 274 22.44 17.74 -9.12
C GLU A 274 21.99 19.20 -9.05
N LEU A 275 21.21 19.69 -10.02
CA LEU A 275 20.77 21.07 -10.11
C LEU A 275 19.76 21.44 -9.02
N ASN A 276 19.80 22.69 -8.58
CA ASN A 276 18.77 23.24 -7.71
C ASN A 276 17.42 23.24 -8.43
N GLY A 277 16.38 22.68 -7.80
CA GLY A 277 15.06 22.51 -8.40
C GLY A 277 14.80 21.09 -8.87
N VAL A 278 15.80 20.18 -8.78
CA VAL A 278 15.60 18.74 -8.94
C VAL A 278 15.32 18.12 -7.59
N PHE A 279 14.28 17.28 -7.54
CA PHE A 279 13.89 16.52 -6.37
C PHE A 279 13.71 15.05 -6.76
N TYR A 280 13.97 14.16 -5.82
CA TYR A 280 13.49 12.81 -5.89
C TYR A 280 12.09 12.70 -5.27
N ALA A 281 11.30 11.72 -5.68
CA ALA A 281 9.87 11.67 -5.38
C ALA A 281 9.57 11.55 -3.89
N LEU A 282 10.29 10.68 -3.16
CA LEU A 282 10.04 10.47 -1.73
C LEU A 282 10.43 11.72 -0.92
N ASP A 283 11.58 12.31 -1.20
CA ASP A 283 12.03 13.57 -0.59
C ASP A 283 11.04 14.71 -0.87
N PHE A 284 10.55 14.82 -2.10
CA PHE A 284 9.55 15.80 -2.48
C PHE A 284 8.25 15.65 -1.70
N LEU A 285 7.71 14.43 -1.63
CA LEU A 285 6.46 14.13 -0.93
C LEU A 285 6.59 14.32 0.59
N GLU A 286 7.70 13.90 1.18
CA GLU A 286 7.98 14.11 2.59
C GLU A 286 8.05 15.61 2.93
N LYS A 287 8.84 16.37 2.19
CA LYS A 287 8.94 17.84 2.37
C LYS A 287 7.60 18.53 2.20
N SER A 288 6.76 18.03 1.29
CA SER A 288 5.41 18.53 1.08
C SER A 288 4.48 18.23 2.27
N ASN A 289 4.47 16.99 2.76
CA ASN A 289 3.70 16.58 3.93
C ASN A 289 4.11 17.37 5.19
N LEU A 290 5.41 17.68 5.32
CA LEU A 290 5.96 18.53 6.38
C LEU A 290 5.75 20.02 6.14
N LYS A 291 5.11 20.42 5.01
CA LYS A 291 4.91 21.84 4.61
C LYS A 291 6.22 22.62 4.48
N LYS A 292 7.32 21.96 4.14
CA LYS A 292 8.66 22.53 4.02
C LYS A 292 9.04 22.93 2.59
N ILE A 293 8.16 22.69 1.61
CA ILE A 293 8.44 22.98 0.20
C ILE A 293 7.32 23.80 -0.45
N LYS A 294 7.72 24.65 -1.40
CA LYS A 294 6.86 25.33 -2.37
C LYS A 294 7.54 25.30 -3.73
N VAL A 295 6.78 25.08 -4.79
CA VAL A 295 7.29 25.01 -6.16
C VAL A 295 6.51 25.98 -7.07
N PRO A 296 6.78 27.29 -6.98
CA PRO A 296 6.01 28.31 -7.69
C PRO A 296 6.44 28.39 -9.17
N GLY A 297 6.04 27.44 -9.99
CA GLY A 297 6.43 27.41 -11.41
C GLY A 297 5.90 26.21 -12.12
N SER A 298 6.52 25.83 -13.23
CA SER A 298 6.25 24.61 -13.98
C SER A 298 7.05 23.44 -13.40
N VAL A 299 6.38 22.31 -13.22
CA VAL A 299 6.97 21.08 -12.66
C VAL A 299 6.87 19.94 -13.67
N LEU A 300 8.00 19.34 -14.01
CA LEU A 300 8.03 18.08 -14.76
C LEU A 300 8.25 16.92 -13.81
N VAL A 301 7.39 15.90 -13.88
CA VAL A 301 7.51 14.67 -13.08
C VAL A 301 7.88 13.52 -13.98
N VAL A 302 9.03 12.91 -13.75
CA VAL A 302 9.53 11.79 -14.57
C VAL A 302 9.13 10.48 -13.95
N GLY A 303 8.21 9.75 -14.56
CA GLY A 303 7.76 8.44 -14.08
C GLY A 303 6.32 8.13 -14.47
N GLY A 304 5.84 6.92 -14.17
CA GLY A 304 4.48 6.48 -14.56
C GLY A 304 3.79 5.61 -13.52
N GLY A 305 4.33 5.51 -12.30
CA GLY A 305 3.70 4.82 -11.16
C GLY A 305 2.85 5.76 -10.31
N ASP A 306 2.15 5.19 -9.33
CA ASP A 306 1.29 5.95 -8.41
C ASP A 306 2.07 7.07 -7.68
N VAL A 307 3.35 6.85 -7.37
CA VAL A 307 4.22 7.86 -6.75
C VAL A 307 4.40 9.08 -7.68
N ALA A 308 4.55 8.87 -8.99
CA ALA A 308 4.66 9.98 -9.94
C ALA A 308 3.35 10.78 -10.01
N ILE A 309 2.22 10.10 -9.97
CA ILE A 309 0.91 10.75 -9.93
C ILE A 309 0.73 11.55 -8.65
N ASP A 310 1.10 10.98 -7.50
CA ASP A 310 1.07 11.67 -6.22
C ASP A 310 1.96 12.91 -6.22
N CYS A 311 3.16 12.83 -6.81
CA CYS A 311 4.06 13.99 -6.97
C CYS A 311 3.44 15.09 -7.83
N ALA A 312 2.87 14.75 -8.99
CA ALA A 312 2.27 15.72 -9.89
C ALA A 312 1.06 16.44 -9.26
N ARG A 313 0.17 15.68 -8.64
CA ARG A 313 -0.99 16.22 -7.91
C ARG A 313 -0.58 17.05 -6.70
N THR A 314 0.47 16.62 -5.99
CA THR A 314 1.04 17.37 -4.87
C THR A 314 1.68 18.66 -5.34
N ALA A 315 2.42 18.66 -6.46
CA ALA A 315 3.05 19.86 -7.02
C ALA A 315 2.03 20.99 -7.21
N LEU A 316 0.86 20.69 -7.79
CA LEU A 316 -0.23 21.67 -7.94
C LEU A 316 -0.68 22.24 -6.58
N ARG A 317 -0.75 21.40 -5.53
CA ARG A 317 -1.17 21.81 -4.18
C ARG A 317 -0.14 22.64 -3.44
N VAL A 318 1.14 22.45 -3.73
CA VAL A 318 2.23 23.22 -3.09
C VAL A 318 2.68 24.44 -3.92
N GLY A 319 1.89 24.83 -4.95
CA GLY A 319 2.00 26.09 -5.63
C GLY A 319 2.46 26.05 -7.08
N ALA A 320 2.61 24.88 -7.68
CA ALA A 320 2.91 24.79 -9.11
C ALA A 320 1.79 25.40 -9.95
N LYS A 321 2.19 26.17 -10.98
CA LYS A 321 1.26 26.71 -11.98
C LYS A 321 0.81 25.62 -12.96
N GLU A 322 1.71 24.68 -13.21
CA GLU A 322 1.53 23.57 -14.14
C GLU A 322 2.33 22.38 -13.66
N ALA A 323 1.78 21.18 -13.80
CA ALA A 323 2.47 19.92 -13.54
C ALA A 323 2.28 18.98 -14.74
N THR A 324 3.40 18.45 -15.27
CA THR A 324 3.38 17.55 -16.44
C THR A 324 4.14 16.28 -16.10
N VAL A 325 3.49 15.13 -16.31
CA VAL A 325 4.09 13.80 -16.13
C VAL A 325 4.73 13.36 -17.44
N LEU A 326 6.02 13.06 -17.40
CA LEU A 326 6.76 12.48 -18.53
C LEU A 326 6.83 10.97 -18.36
N TYR A 327 6.27 10.22 -19.30
CA TYR A 327 6.30 8.76 -19.26
C TYR A 327 6.87 8.15 -20.53
N ARG A 328 7.86 7.28 -20.36
CA ARG A 328 8.62 6.70 -21.48
C ARG A 328 7.85 5.69 -22.34
N ARG A 329 6.67 5.24 -21.87
CA ARG A 329 5.78 4.31 -22.59
C ARG A 329 4.43 5.00 -22.90
N SER A 330 3.48 4.26 -23.47
CA SER A 330 2.13 4.76 -23.68
C SER A 330 1.27 4.69 -22.42
N LYS A 331 0.10 5.28 -22.47
CA LYS A 331 -0.88 5.24 -21.37
C LYS A 331 -1.26 3.82 -20.98
N ASP A 332 -1.31 2.89 -21.93
CA ASP A 332 -1.74 1.51 -21.70
C ASP A 332 -0.72 0.69 -20.88
N GLU A 333 0.58 1.04 -20.96
CA GLU A 333 1.64 0.42 -20.17
C GLU A 333 1.89 1.13 -18.82
N MET A 334 1.10 2.16 -18.50
CA MET A 334 1.29 2.92 -17.28
C MET A 334 0.94 2.06 -16.06
N PRO A 335 1.89 1.85 -15.11
CA PRO A 335 1.62 1.01 -13.93
C PRO A 335 0.75 1.72 -12.89
N ALA A 336 0.61 3.05 -12.97
CA ALA A 336 -0.26 3.79 -12.08
C ALA A 336 -1.72 3.35 -12.21
N ASN A 337 -2.43 3.38 -11.10
CA ASN A 337 -3.86 3.08 -11.08
C ASN A 337 -4.60 4.04 -12.02
N ILE A 338 -5.42 3.49 -12.91
CA ILE A 338 -6.15 4.27 -13.94
C ILE A 338 -6.98 5.41 -13.33
N TRP A 339 -7.50 5.21 -12.14
CA TRP A 339 -8.28 6.23 -11.44
C TRP A 339 -7.42 7.38 -10.94
N GLU A 340 -6.21 7.09 -10.42
CA GLU A 340 -5.26 8.14 -10.04
C GLU A 340 -4.88 9.00 -11.24
N VAL A 341 -4.67 8.36 -12.39
CA VAL A 341 -4.39 9.06 -13.64
C VAL A 341 -5.60 9.91 -14.06
N THR A 342 -6.82 9.40 -13.93
CA THR A 342 -8.04 10.13 -14.27
C THR A 342 -8.22 11.35 -13.37
N GLU A 343 -8.04 11.19 -12.05
CA GLU A 343 -8.12 12.32 -11.13
C GLU A 343 -7.03 13.36 -11.36
N ALA A 344 -5.81 12.91 -11.68
CA ALA A 344 -4.74 13.84 -12.03
C ALA A 344 -5.09 14.67 -13.26
N LEU A 345 -5.67 14.06 -14.29
CA LEU A 345 -6.18 14.77 -15.49
C LEU A 345 -7.28 15.77 -15.14
N GLU A 346 -8.23 15.39 -14.29
CA GLU A 346 -9.31 16.27 -13.83
C GLU A 346 -8.80 17.44 -12.98
N GLU A 347 -7.69 17.24 -12.24
CA GLU A 347 -7.01 18.30 -11.48
C GLU A 347 -6.12 19.19 -12.35
N GLY A 348 -5.99 18.88 -13.64
CA GLY A 348 -5.22 19.68 -14.60
C GLY A 348 -3.77 19.25 -14.78
N VAL A 349 -3.38 18.06 -14.29
CA VAL A 349 -2.07 17.47 -14.61
C VAL A 349 -2.02 17.11 -16.09
N LYS A 350 -0.95 17.50 -16.76
CA LYS A 350 -0.67 17.13 -18.14
C LYS A 350 0.16 15.86 -18.23
N PHE A 351 0.08 15.18 -19.38
CA PHE A 351 0.85 13.95 -19.62
C PHE A 351 1.51 13.99 -20.98
N GLU A 352 2.81 13.73 -20.99
CA GLU A 352 3.62 13.51 -22.20
C GLU A 352 4.02 12.04 -22.23
N PHE A 353 3.43 11.29 -23.13
CA PHE A 353 3.68 9.86 -23.32
C PHE A 353 4.75 9.61 -24.36
N LEU A 354 5.42 8.46 -24.30
CA LEU A 354 6.49 8.07 -25.23
C LEU A 354 7.66 9.08 -25.21
N VAL A 355 7.95 9.65 -24.06
CA VAL A 355 9.00 10.66 -23.87
C VAL A 355 9.98 10.19 -22.80
N SER A 356 11.27 10.23 -23.13
CA SER A 356 12.36 9.98 -22.18
C SER A 356 13.25 11.22 -22.02
N PRO A 357 13.52 11.69 -20.81
CA PRO A 357 14.51 12.72 -20.57
C PRO A 357 15.93 12.20 -20.84
N THR A 358 16.75 13.05 -21.46
CA THR A 358 18.17 12.77 -21.77
C THR A 358 19.11 13.65 -20.96
N ARG A 359 18.66 14.85 -20.59
CA ARG A 359 19.44 15.80 -19.80
C ARG A 359 18.51 16.79 -19.11
N ILE A 360 18.84 17.19 -17.88
CA ILE A 360 18.22 18.31 -17.20
C ILE A 360 19.07 19.55 -17.51
N ILE A 361 18.41 20.62 -18.00
CA ILE A 361 19.06 21.86 -18.45
C ILE A 361 19.06 22.83 -17.30
N GLY A 362 20.22 23.39 -16.99
CA GLY A 362 20.39 24.36 -15.90
C GLY A 362 20.96 25.67 -16.38
N GLU A 363 20.54 26.76 -15.72
CA GLU A 363 21.13 28.07 -15.83
C GLU A 363 21.38 28.66 -14.43
N ASN A 364 22.57 29.20 -14.20
CA ASN A 364 22.98 29.71 -12.89
C ASN A 364 22.82 28.72 -11.72
N GLY A 365 22.96 27.41 -12.02
CA GLY A 365 22.83 26.32 -11.04
C GLY A 365 21.39 25.90 -10.72
N GLY A 366 20.38 26.49 -11.34
CA GLY A 366 18.97 26.11 -11.22
C GLY A 366 18.42 25.48 -12.50
N VAL A 367 17.36 24.69 -12.38
CA VAL A 367 16.65 24.07 -13.51
C VAL A 367 15.96 25.14 -14.37
N VAL A 368 16.06 25.02 -15.70
CA VAL A 368 15.32 25.83 -16.66
C VAL A 368 14.55 24.97 -17.67
N GLY A 369 14.84 23.65 -17.73
CA GLY A 369 14.15 22.75 -18.64
C GLY A 369 14.74 21.34 -18.62
N VAL A 370 14.18 20.51 -19.49
CA VAL A 370 14.61 19.11 -19.70
C VAL A 370 14.68 18.83 -21.19
N GLU A 371 15.81 18.32 -21.65
CA GLU A 371 15.97 17.77 -22.99
C GLU A 371 15.41 16.33 -23.01
N CYS A 372 14.58 16.05 -23.97
CA CYS A 372 13.86 14.80 -24.10
C CYS A 372 13.99 14.22 -25.52
N VAL A 373 13.75 12.91 -25.65
CA VAL A 373 13.60 12.23 -26.93
C VAL A 373 12.25 11.54 -27.00
N GLN A 374 11.71 11.40 -28.21
CA GLN A 374 10.54 10.58 -28.47
C GLN A 374 10.93 9.09 -28.48
N ASN A 375 10.00 8.24 -28.01
CA ASN A 375 10.18 6.80 -28.03
C ASN A 375 9.19 6.12 -28.96
N GLU A 376 9.57 4.98 -29.51
CA GLU A 376 8.67 3.98 -30.05
C GLU A 376 8.63 2.75 -29.15
N LEU A 377 7.53 2.02 -29.17
CA LEU A 377 7.38 0.79 -28.40
C LEU A 377 7.67 -0.42 -29.27
N ARG A 378 8.59 -1.28 -28.81
CA ARG A 378 8.93 -2.57 -29.44
C ARG A 378 8.37 -3.73 -28.59
N GLU A 379 8.84 -4.95 -28.86
CA GLU A 379 8.41 -6.16 -28.15
C GLU A 379 8.50 -6.02 -26.61
N ALA A 380 7.69 -6.81 -25.89
CA ALA A 380 7.63 -6.75 -24.43
C ALA A 380 8.97 -7.08 -23.78
N ASP A 381 9.27 -6.39 -22.67
CA ASP A 381 10.41 -6.68 -21.79
C ASP A 381 10.03 -7.72 -20.71
N ASP A 382 10.95 -8.04 -19.81
CA ASP A 382 10.76 -8.99 -18.70
C ASP A 382 9.60 -8.59 -17.74
N SER A 383 9.08 -7.37 -17.84
CA SER A 383 7.93 -6.89 -17.06
C SER A 383 6.59 -7.07 -17.80
N ASP A 384 6.56 -7.80 -18.91
CA ASP A 384 5.41 -7.99 -19.80
C ASP A 384 4.86 -6.66 -20.38
N ARG A 385 5.70 -5.62 -20.42
CA ARG A 385 5.39 -4.31 -21.00
C ARG A 385 6.30 -4.03 -22.19
N ARG A 386 5.75 -3.40 -23.23
CA ARG A 386 6.50 -3.06 -24.43
C ARG A 386 7.73 -2.18 -24.11
N HIS A 387 8.87 -2.51 -24.69
CA HIS A 387 10.13 -1.83 -24.44
C HIS A 387 10.18 -0.48 -25.18
N PRO A 388 10.43 0.66 -24.48
CA PRO A 388 10.60 1.95 -25.13
C PRO A 388 12.00 2.06 -25.75
N VAL A 389 12.06 2.45 -27.02
CA VAL A 389 13.29 2.70 -27.77
C VAL A 389 13.28 4.12 -28.28
N ALA A 390 14.35 4.88 -28.01
CA ALA A 390 14.46 6.25 -28.47
C ALA A 390 14.49 6.33 -30.01
N ILE A 391 13.72 7.24 -30.55
CA ILE A 391 13.73 7.58 -31.98
C ILE A 391 14.92 8.50 -32.23
N GLN A 392 15.71 8.17 -33.23
CA GLN A 392 16.89 8.94 -33.59
C GLN A 392 16.47 10.33 -34.12
N ASP A 393 17.25 11.36 -33.81
CA ASP A 393 17.04 12.76 -34.24
C ASP A 393 15.65 13.30 -33.82
N SER A 394 15.15 12.90 -32.67
CA SER A 394 13.84 13.32 -32.12
C SER A 394 13.96 14.18 -30.86
N GLU A 395 15.14 14.74 -30.61
CA GLU A 395 15.43 15.57 -29.45
C GLU A 395 14.59 16.85 -29.46
N PHE A 396 14.04 17.20 -28.31
CA PHE A 396 13.32 18.44 -28.07
C PHE A 396 13.44 18.88 -26.62
N GLU A 397 13.14 20.14 -26.33
CA GLU A 397 13.25 20.70 -24.99
C GLU A 397 11.86 21.03 -24.43
N LEU A 398 11.67 20.75 -23.13
CA LEU A 398 10.54 21.17 -22.33
C LEU A 398 11.05 22.12 -21.23
N SER A 399 10.46 23.31 -21.17
CA SER A 399 10.78 24.28 -20.12
C SER A 399 10.20 23.82 -18.78
N ALA A 400 10.98 23.95 -17.70
CA ALA A 400 10.55 23.64 -16.35
C ALA A 400 11.35 24.44 -15.32
N ASP A 401 10.70 24.83 -14.25
CA ASP A 401 11.36 25.45 -13.08
C ASP A 401 11.80 24.39 -12.06
N PHE A 402 11.11 23.22 -12.08
CA PHE A 402 11.39 22.10 -11.17
C PHE A 402 11.22 20.76 -11.89
N VAL A 403 12.01 19.78 -11.45
CA VAL A 403 11.92 18.40 -11.91
C VAL A 403 11.77 17.48 -10.70
N VAL A 404 10.82 16.53 -10.76
CA VAL A 404 10.65 15.49 -9.75
C VAL A 404 10.90 14.12 -10.40
N ILE A 405 11.87 13.37 -9.90
CA ILE A 405 12.29 12.07 -10.42
C ILE A 405 11.58 10.98 -9.64
N ALA A 406 10.69 10.22 -10.32
CA ALA A 406 9.83 9.17 -9.76
C ALA A 406 9.97 7.85 -10.51
N VAL A 407 11.22 7.40 -10.74
CA VAL A 407 11.57 6.24 -11.58
C VAL A 407 11.74 4.93 -10.81
N GLY A 408 11.37 4.93 -9.54
CA GLY A 408 11.37 3.77 -8.66
C GLY A 408 12.32 3.91 -7.48
N GLN A 409 12.31 2.90 -6.64
CA GLN A 409 13.04 2.88 -5.37
C GLN A 409 13.51 1.47 -5.04
N PHE A 410 14.41 1.33 -4.06
CA PHE A 410 14.93 0.06 -3.57
C PHE A 410 15.22 0.12 -2.08
N PRO A 411 15.31 -1.04 -1.39
CA PRO A 411 15.60 -1.08 0.04
C PRO A 411 17.03 -0.66 0.39
N SER A 412 17.18 0.05 1.52
CA SER A 412 18.48 0.21 2.20
C SER A 412 18.72 -0.99 3.12
N ILE A 413 19.68 -1.84 2.80
CA ILE A 413 19.95 -3.11 3.48
C ILE A 413 21.39 -3.23 3.98
N GLY A 414 22.17 -2.18 3.91
CA GLY A 414 23.60 -2.17 4.30
C GLY A 414 23.89 -2.53 5.75
N PHE A 415 22.89 -2.45 6.62
CA PHE A 415 22.99 -2.81 8.03
C PHE A 415 22.87 -4.32 8.30
N LEU A 416 22.40 -5.11 7.31
CA LEU A 416 22.22 -6.54 7.45
C LEU A 416 23.57 -7.29 7.45
N PRO A 417 23.70 -8.39 8.23
CA PRO A 417 24.89 -9.21 8.19
C PRO A 417 25.02 -9.94 6.84
N LYS A 418 26.23 -10.22 6.42
CA LYS A 418 26.52 -10.92 5.16
C LYS A 418 25.94 -12.35 5.07
N THR A 419 25.42 -12.88 6.17
CA THR A 419 24.75 -14.18 6.23
C THR A 419 23.29 -14.12 5.78
N VAL A 420 22.74 -12.92 5.61
CA VAL A 420 21.43 -12.69 4.99
C VAL A 420 21.64 -12.51 3.51
N ASP A 421 21.11 -13.42 2.71
CA ASP A 421 21.19 -13.36 1.27
C ASP A 421 20.34 -12.21 0.69
N VAL A 422 20.85 -11.64 -0.40
CA VAL A 422 20.26 -10.50 -1.11
C VAL A 422 20.02 -10.89 -2.55
N THR A 423 18.90 -10.53 -3.12
CA THR A 423 18.57 -10.74 -4.52
C THR A 423 19.37 -9.80 -5.44
N LYS A 424 19.37 -10.07 -6.75
CA LYS A 424 20.00 -9.19 -7.76
C LYS A 424 19.42 -7.77 -7.77
N ASP A 425 18.16 -7.61 -7.33
CA ASP A 425 17.45 -6.33 -7.26
C ASP A 425 17.61 -5.64 -5.91
N HIS A 426 18.65 -5.98 -5.14
CA HIS A 426 18.94 -5.40 -3.81
C HIS A 426 17.80 -5.56 -2.79
N ARG A 427 17.06 -6.68 -2.83
CA ARG A 427 16.02 -7.04 -1.86
C ARG A 427 16.52 -8.15 -0.95
N VAL A 428 16.00 -8.23 0.26
CA VAL A 428 16.27 -9.37 1.16
C VAL A 428 15.67 -10.62 0.55
N ALA A 429 16.48 -11.66 0.40
CA ALA A 429 16.03 -12.95 -0.08
C ALA A 429 15.33 -13.71 1.05
N VAL A 430 14.08 -14.11 0.83
CA VAL A 430 13.26 -14.82 1.79
C VAL A 430 12.59 -16.03 1.15
N ASN A 431 12.24 -16.99 2.00
CA ASN A 431 11.29 -18.02 1.61
C ASN A 431 9.90 -17.35 1.41
N PRO A 432 9.26 -17.45 0.23
CA PRO A 432 8.02 -16.72 -0.06
C PRO A 432 6.82 -17.16 0.81
N PHE A 433 6.88 -18.34 1.43
CA PHE A 433 5.82 -18.89 2.27
C PHE A 433 6.02 -18.61 3.77
N THR A 434 7.27 -18.51 4.22
CA THR A 434 7.59 -18.37 5.65
C THR A 434 8.23 -17.02 5.98
N LEU A 435 8.65 -16.25 4.97
CA LEU A 435 9.40 -14.99 5.12
C LEU A 435 10.71 -15.14 5.91
N GLU A 436 11.20 -16.36 6.10
CA GLU A 436 12.50 -16.64 6.70
C GLU A 436 13.61 -16.24 5.75
N THR A 437 14.65 -15.62 6.29
CA THR A 437 15.90 -15.37 5.57
C THR A 437 16.83 -16.57 5.67
N THR A 438 18.01 -16.49 5.06
CA THR A 438 19.09 -17.49 5.22
C THR A 438 19.72 -17.47 6.62
N THR A 439 19.48 -16.47 7.43
CA THR A 439 19.94 -16.37 8.81
C THR A 439 18.82 -16.77 9.78
N ALA A 440 19.09 -17.76 10.63
CA ALA A 440 18.13 -18.22 11.64
C ALA A 440 17.64 -17.05 12.52
N CYS A 441 16.39 -17.12 12.98
CA CYS A 441 15.68 -16.11 13.75
C CYS A 441 15.47 -14.76 13.06
N VAL A 442 15.86 -14.61 11.78
CA VAL A 442 15.68 -13.38 11.00
C VAL A 442 14.66 -13.60 9.91
N PHE A 443 13.64 -12.75 9.91
CA PHE A 443 12.55 -12.72 8.94
C PHE A 443 12.56 -11.38 8.23
N ALA A 444 12.06 -11.31 7.00
CA ALA A 444 11.89 -10.03 6.31
C ALA A 444 10.60 -10.02 5.48
N GLY A 445 9.94 -8.86 5.42
CA GLY A 445 8.68 -8.75 4.69
C GLY A 445 8.26 -7.31 4.39
N GLY A 446 7.29 -7.15 3.50
CA GLY A 446 6.95 -5.89 2.87
C GLY A 446 7.97 -5.53 1.80
N ASP A 447 8.07 -4.24 1.43
CA ASP A 447 8.86 -3.79 0.28
C ASP A 447 10.35 -4.12 0.37
N VAL A 448 10.89 -4.36 1.56
CA VAL A 448 12.29 -4.80 1.73
C VAL A 448 12.55 -6.17 1.10
N ALA A 449 11.54 -7.02 1.03
CA ALA A 449 11.63 -8.37 0.47
C ALA A 449 10.94 -8.49 -0.91
N SER A 450 9.75 -7.92 -1.08
CA SER A 450 9.00 -7.99 -2.34
C SER A 450 9.38 -6.94 -3.38
N GLY A 451 10.02 -5.83 -2.95
CA GLY A 451 10.09 -4.58 -3.69
C GLY A 451 8.82 -3.74 -3.48
N PRO A 452 8.81 -2.48 -3.97
CA PRO A 452 7.67 -1.58 -3.81
C PRO A 452 6.36 -2.18 -4.31
N ALA A 453 5.37 -2.22 -3.42
CA ALA A 453 4.08 -2.85 -3.65
C ALA A 453 2.93 -2.04 -3.03
N THR A 454 1.75 -2.63 -2.92
CA THR A 454 0.60 -1.98 -2.29
C THR A 454 0.66 -2.02 -0.78
N LEU A 455 -0.02 -1.08 -0.12
CA LEU A 455 -0.19 -1.07 1.33
C LEU A 455 -0.74 -2.42 1.86
N MET A 456 -1.71 -3.01 1.16
CA MET A 456 -2.31 -4.28 1.56
C MET A 456 -1.33 -5.45 1.49
N GLU A 457 -0.45 -5.46 0.50
CA GLU A 457 0.62 -6.47 0.41
C GLU A 457 1.62 -6.34 1.54
N ALA A 458 1.96 -5.11 1.93
CA ALA A 458 2.83 -4.86 3.08
C ALA A 458 2.18 -5.33 4.40
N VAL A 459 0.88 -5.04 4.61
CA VAL A 459 0.10 -5.53 5.76
C VAL A 459 0.06 -7.06 5.79
N LEU A 460 -0.23 -7.68 4.65
CA LEU A 460 -0.27 -9.14 4.52
C LEU A 460 1.08 -9.78 4.87
N ALA A 461 2.18 -9.23 4.37
CA ALA A 461 3.53 -9.70 4.71
C ALA A 461 3.79 -9.61 6.22
N GLY A 462 3.35 -8.54 6.88
CA GLY A 462 3.46 -8.40 8.34
C GLY A 462 2.68 -9.48 9.09
N LYS A 463 1.45 -9.78 8.67
CA LYS A 463 0.62 -10.84 9.27
C LYS A 463 1.23 -12.22 9.05
N GLN A 464 1.70 -12.50 7.85
CA GLN A 464 2.40 -13.74 7.52
C GLN A 464 3.65 -13.91 8.38
N ALA A 465 4.46 -12.85 8.54
CA ALA A 465 5.62 -12.86 9.43
C ALA A 465 5.22 -13.16 10.87
N ALA A 466 4.14 -12.57 11.38
CA ALA A 466 3.67 -12.82 12.74
C ALA A 466 3.27 -14.29 12.97
N VAL A 467 2.64 -14.93 11.99
CA VAL A 467 2.29 -16.36 12.05
C VAL A 467 3.56 -17.22 12.05
N THR A 468 4.50 -16.94 11.16
CA THR A 468 5.73 -17.72 11.05
C THR A 468 6.64 -17.55 12.26
N ILE A 469 6.80 -16.31 12.75
CA ILE A 469 7.58 -16.03 13.96
C ILE A 469 6.98 -16.73 15.18
N ASP A 470 5.65 -16.74 15.31
CA ASP A 470 4.95 -17.47 16.36
C ASP A 470 5.27 -18.98 16.31
N TYR A 471 5.14 -19.57 15.13
CA TYR A 471 5.48 -20.98 14.91
C TYR A 471 6.95 -21.28 15.25
N TYR A 472 7.87 -20.45 14.76
CA TYR A 472 9.31 -20.56 15.03
C TYR A 472 9.60 -20.49 16.55
N LEU A 473 9.06 -19.51 17.23
CA LEU A 473 9.29 -19.33 18.67
C LEU A 473 8.67 -20.44 19.52
N GLN A 474 7.53 -20.98 19.12
CA GLN A 474 6.94 -22.15 19.78
C GLN A 474 7.78 -23.40 19.57
N SER A 475 8.33 -23.62 18.36
CA SER A 475 9.19 -24.77 18.07
C SER A 475 10.50 -24.79 18.85
N LEU A 476 11.07 -23.62 19.17
CA LEU A 476 12.25 -23.51 20.05
C LEU A 476 11.96 -23.94 21.51
N GLY A 477 10.68 -23.95 21.90
CA GLY A 477 10.25 -24.43 23.22
C GLY A 477 10.00 -25.94 23.29
N LEU A 478 9.93 -26.60 22.13
CA LEU A 478 9.84 -28.06 22.03
C LEU A 478 11.25 -28.63 22.21
N ASP A 479 11.53 -29.13 23.42
CA ASP A 479 12.78 -29.80 23.74
C ASP A 479 12.86 -31.11 22.94
N LEU A 480 13.49 -31.05 21.74
CA LEU A 480 13.64 -32.20 20.82
C LEU A 480 14.30 -33.41 21.51
N ALA A 481 14.93 -33.21 22.68
CA ALA A 481 15.45 -34.28 23.50
C ALA A 481 14.35 -35.16 24.17
N LYS A 482 13.10 -34.75 24.17
CA LYS A 482 11.97 -35.50 24.75
C LYS A 482 11.11 -36.27 23.73
N ILE A 483 11.32 -36.06 22.46
CA ILE A 483 10.65 -36.86 21.40
C ILE A 483 11.47 -38.16 21.27
N SER A 484 11.07 -39.20 21.99
CA SER A 484 11.69 -40.49 21.83
C SER A 484 11.39 -41.06 20.45
N VAL A 485 12.40 -41.64 19.79
CA VAL A 485 12.28 -42.31 18.48
C VAL A 485 11.16 -43.35 18.46
N LYS A 486 10.69 -43.84 19.60
CA LYS A 486 9.56 -44.75 19.77
C LYS A 486 8.19 -44.16 19.44
N GLU A 487 7.99 -42.84 19.54
CA GLU A 487 6.72 -42.19 19.19
C GLU A 487 6.56 -41.91 17.70
N LEU A 488 7.68 -41.89 16.95
CA LEU A 488 7.68 -41.75 15.48
C LEU A 488 7.44 -43.09 14.76
N GLU A 489 7.65 -44.23 15.44
CA GLU A 489 7.42 -45.60 14.88
C GLU A 489 6.02 -46.17 15.18
N SER A 490 5.30 -45.61 16.16
CA SER A 490 3.91 -45.98 16.42
C SER A 490 2.96 -45.09 15.65
N GLY A 491 2.75 -45.34 14.38
CA GLY A 491 1.78 -44.69 13.52
C GLY A 491 0.33 -44.89 13.96
N ASP A 492 -0.02 -44.50 15.18
CA ASP A 492 -1.37 -44.55 15.72
C ASP A 492 -2.02 -43.17 15.59
N CYS A 493 -2.60 -42.93 14.40
CA CYS A 493 -3.56 -41.85 14.20
C CYS A 493 -4.80 -42.21 15.02
N GLY A 494 -4.89 -41.66 16.22
CA GLY A 494 -6.09 -41.77 17.05
C GLY A 494 -7.35 -41.39 16.27
N LYS A 495 -8.32 -42.28 16.29
CA LYS A 495 -9.66 -42.14 15.74
C LYS A 495 -10.44 -41.01 16.39
#